data_6785bd5e722a99efd335cf2993703f91
#
_entry.id   6785bd5e722a99efd335cf2993703f91
#
_cell.length_a   1.000
_cell.length_b   1.000
_cell.length_c   1.000
_cell.angle_alpha   90.00
_cell.angle_beta   90.00
_cell.angle_gamma   90.00
#
_symmetry.space_group_name_H-M   'P 1'
#
loop_
_entity.id
_entity.type
_entity.pdbx_description
1 polymer ?
#
loop_
_entity_poly.entity_id
_entity_poly.type
_entity_poly.pdbx_seq_one_letter_code
_entity_poly.pdbx_strand_id
1 'polypeptide(L)'
;MALRWVMSEHILRDFVGYGGKPPNPNWPGGARLALNFVLNFEEGSEPNQLDGDGKTETGHTESPVSPVPSDRRDLAAESMFEYGSRAGFWRIHRLFQSYGLPYTVFACALAIERNPSAAAAIKAAGLDICCHGYRWIEHYKLTEAEERQQIAQAVASLTKSLGKPPEGWYCRYGPSENTRRLVVEHGGFLYDSDSYNDDLPYWRRVLGQDHLIIPYSLTNNDGQMTRGNTGGGNEFFQHIKDAFDLLYEEGKSEPKMMSVGLHMRLIGQPARAMALKRFLNYISKFDDIWVAPRVDIARHWARVHPPITSE
;
A
#
# COMPACT_ATOMS: atom_id res chain seq x y z
N MET A 1 12.79 -11.65 -45.70
CA MET A 1 11.50 -11.36 -45.04
C MET A 1 11.78 -11.41 -43.56
N ALA A 2 12.14 -10.29 -42.95
CA ALA A 2 12.52 -10.24 -41.53
C ALA A 2 11.21 -10.15 -40.71
N LEU A 3 10.90 -11.18 -39.93
CA LEU A 3 9.88 -11.15 -38.89
C LEU A 3 10.26 -10.07 -37.88
N ARG A 4 9.68 -8.88 -38.01
CA ARG A 4 9.62 -7.93 -36.91
C ARG A 4 8.76 -8.58 -35.83
N TRP A 5 9.41 -9.14 -34.83
CA TRP A 5 8.77 -9.38 -33.54
C TRP A 5 8.32 -8.00 -33.05
N VAL A 6 7.01 -7.77 -33.08
CA VAL A 6 6.41 -6.74 -32.23
C VAL A 6 6.68 -7.24 -30.81
N MET A 7 7.79 -6.80 -30.25
CA MET A 7 8.02 -6.96 -28.81
C MET A 7 6.87 -6.19 -28.18
N SER A 8 5.86 -6.92 -27.66
CA SER A 8 5.00 -6.36 -26.63
C SER A 8 5.93 -5.64 -25.66
N GLU A 9 5.54 -4.48 -25.13
CA GLU A 9 6.29 -3.79 -24.10
C GLU A 9 6.32 -4.68 -22.85
N HIS A 10 7.01 -5.83 -22.93
CA HIS A 10 7.29 -6.66 -21.80
C HIS A 10 8.06 -5.80 -20.83
N ILE A 11 7.57 -5.71 -19.62
CA ILE A 11 8.23 -5.01 -18.55
C ILE A 11 9.60 -5.66 -18.37
N LEU A 12 10.61 -5.07 -19.01
CA LEU A 12 11.98 -5.52 -18.85
C LEU A 12 12.36 -5.33 -17.38
N ARG A 13 12.97 -6.36 -16.80
CA ARG A 13 13.50 -6.24 -15.44
C ARG A 13 14.67 -5.26 -15.45
N ASP A 14 14.65 -4.31 -14.53
CA ASP A 14 15.73 -3.37 -14.31
C ASP A 14 16.50 -3.77 -13.04
N PHE A 15 17.77 -4.07 -13.19
CA PHE A 15 18.69 -4.42 -12.11
C PHE A 15 19.70 -3.31 -11.82
N VAL A 16 19.60 -2.18 -12.50
CA VAL A 16 20.53 -1.06 -12.36
C VAL A 16 19.91 0.05 -11.51
N GLY A 17 18.63 0.40 -11.72
CA GLY A 17 17.94 1.48 -11.03
C GLY A 17 18.74 2.78 -11.06
N TYR A 18 18.90 3.43 -9.92
CA TYR A 18 19.76 4.61 -9.79
C TYR A 18 21.26 4.30 -9.64
N GLY A 19 21.63 3.03 -9.51
CA GLY A 19 23.02 2.61 -9.29
C GLY A 19 23.59 3.17 -7.99
N GLY A 20 24.90 3.44 -8.00
CA GLY A 20 25.61 3.98 -6.82
C GLY A 20 25.47 5.50 -6.62
N LYS A 21 24.59 6.19 -7.34
CA LYS A 21 24.38 7.63 -7.25
C LYS A 21 22.90 7.99 -7.35
N PRO A 22 22.10 7.66 -6.34
CA PRO A 22 20.69 8.00 -6.34
C PRO A 22 20.51 9.53 -6.37
N PRO A 23 19.44 10.03 -7.02
CA PRO A 23 19.16 11.46 -7.03
C PRO A 23 18.79 11.93 -5.61
N ASN A 24 19.20 13.15 -5.26
CA ASN A 24 18.72 13.75 -4.01
C ASN A 24 17.24 14.13 -4.15
N PRO A 25 16.33 13.55 -3.39
CA PRO A 25 14.91 13.84 -3.49
C PRO A 25 14.55 15.25 -3.00
N ASN A 26 15.46 15.96 -2.35
CA ASN A 26 15.24 17.30 -1.79
C ASN A 26 13.93 17.36 -0.99
N TRP A 27 13.75 16.43 -0.06
CA TRP A 27 12.54 16.36 0.75
C TRP A 27 12.22 17.68 1.43
N PRO A 28 10.94 18.04 1.63
CA PRO A 28 10.53 19.26 2.29
C PRO A 28 11.25 19.46 3.64
N GLY A 29 11.65 20.71 3.92
CA GLY A 29 12.37 21.04 5.14
C GLY A 29 13.81 20.52 5.20
N GLY A 30 14.35 19.96 4.11
CA GLY A 30 15.66 19.32 4.11
C GLY A 30 15.68 17.98 4.86
N ALA A 31 14.52 17.31 4.93
CA ALA A 31 14.39 16.05 5.66
C ALA A 31 15.32 14.97 5.08
N ARG A 32 15.91 14.19 5.97
CA ARG A 32 16.78 13.06 5.63
C ARG A 32 16.01 11.84 5.18
N LEU A 33 14.77 11.72 5.65
CA LEU A 33 13.93 10.57 5.37
C LEU A 33 12.48 11.01 5.17
N ALA A 34 11.87 10.57 4.07
CA ALA A 34 10.42 10.61 3.91
C ALA A 34 9.83 9.33 4.47
N LEU A 35 9.02 9.43 5.52
CA LEU A 35 8.38 8.29 6.17
C LEU A 35 6.90 8.26 5.81
N ASN A 36 6.46 7.13 5.25
CA ASN A 36 5.09 6.90 4.86
C ASN A 36 4.47 5.74 5.62
N PHE A 37 3.32 5.96 6.20
CA PHE A 37 2.48 4.90 6.78
C PHE A 37 1.35 4.55 5.83
N VAL A 38 1.15 3.26 5.62
CA VAL A 38 0.07 2.71 4.80
C VAL A 38 -0.84 1.86 5.68
N LEU A 39 -2.11 2.20 5.72
CA LEU A 39 -3.13 1.37 6.34
C LEU A 39 -3.90 0.61 5.24
N ASN A 40 -3.70 -0.70 5.18
CA ASN A 40 -4.45 -1.57 4.30
C ASN A 40 -5.86 -1.76 4.87
N PHE A 41 -6.86 -1.29 4.13
CA PHE A 41 -8.28 -1.40 4.47
C PHE A 41 -8.92 -2.46 3.58
N GLU A 42 -8.85 -3.71 4.01
CA GLU A 42 -9.17 -4.90 3.21
C GLU A 42 -10.38 -5.66 3.73
N GLU A 43 -10.62 -5.59 5.02
CA GLU A 43 -11.58 -6.40 5.75
C GLU A 43 -13.02 -6.15 5.31
N GLY A 44 -13.65 -7.21 4.82
CA GLY A 44 -14.96 -7.20 4.18
C GLY A 44 -14.87 -7.23 2.64
N SER A 45 -13.67 -7.28 2.05
CA SER A 45 -13.46 -7.44 0.61
C SER A 45 -12.63 -8.68 0.25
N GLU A 46 -12.20 -9.45 1.24
CA GLU A 46 -11.54 -10.73 1.08
C GLU A 46 -12.46 -11.74 0.40
N PRO A 47 -11.91 -12.79 -0.25
CA PRO A 47 -12.70 -13.90 -0.78
C PRO A 47 -13.54 -14.55 0.31
N ASN A 48 -14.85 -14.67 0.06
CA ASN A 48 -15.80 -15.25 1.00
C ASN A 48 -16.91 -16.03 0.27
N GLN A 49 -17.37 -17.12 0.87
CA GLN A 49 -18.48 -17.92 0.33
C GLN A 49 -19.77 -17.11 0.16
N LEU A 50 -20.01 -16.12 1.05
CA LEU A 50 -21.19 -15.24 0.96
C LEU A 50 -21.15 -14.31 -0.26
N ASP A 51 -19.96 -14.06 -0.79
CA ASP A 51 -19.74 -13.24 -1.99
C ASP A 51 -19.70 -14.08 -3.29
N GLY A 52 -19.90 -15.39 -3.19
CA GLY A 52 -19.89 -16.29 -4.34
C GLY A 52 -18.50 -16.71 -4.81
N ASP A 53 -17.46 -16.47 -4.04
CA ASP A 53 -16.05 -16.73 -4.44
C ASP A 53 -15.68 -18.24 -4.45
N GLY A 54 -16.58 -19.13 -4.02
CA GLY A 54 -16.31 -20.57 -3.91
C GLY A 54 -15.23 -20.96 -2.91
N LYS A 55 -14.68 -19.98 -2.19
CA LYS A 55 -13.68 -20.16 -1.13
C LYS A 55 -13.82 -19.09 -0.06
N THR A 56 -13.31 -19.39 1.14
CA THR A 56 -13.13 -18.41 2.22
C THR A 56 -11.64 -18.09 2.36
N GLU A 57 -11.28 -16.81 2.48
CA GLU A 57 -9.93 -16.39 2.81
C GLU A 57 -9.62 -16.76 4.28
N THR A 58 -8.61 -17.56 4.49
CA THR A 58 -8.17 -18.00 5.82
C THR A 58 -6.74 -17.58 6.13
N GLY A 59 -5.99 -17.18 5.09
CA GLY A 59 -4.64 -16.67 5.23
C GLY A 59 -4.60 -15.26 5.84
N HIS A 60 -3.43 -14.86 6.26
CA HIS A 60 -3.19 -13.53 6.83
C HIS A 60 -4.07 -13.18 8.04
N THR A 61 -4.39 -14.20 8.84
CA THR A 61 -5.12 -14.12 10.12
C THR A 61 -4.23 -14.61 11.26
N GLU A 62 -4.76 -14.61 12.48
CA GLU A 62 -4.08 -15.15 13.67
C GLU A 62 -3.92 -16.70 13.61
N SER A 63 -4.72 -17.36 12.79
CA SER A 63 -4.61 -18.81 12.56
C SER A 63 -3.92 -19.06 11.20
N PRO A 64 -2.65 -19.44 11.19
CA PRO A 64 -1.90 -19.64 9.94
C PRO A 64 -2.42 -20.84 9.12
N VAL A 65 -3.12 -21.77 9.77
CA VAL A 65 -3.74 -22.93 9.12
C VAL A 65 -5.16 -23.06 9.63
N SER A 66 -6.13 -22.95 8.72
CA SER A 66 -7.53 -23.24 9.03
C SER A 66 -7.80 -24.75 8.98
N PRO A 67 -8.50 -25.30 9.98
CA PRO A 67 -9.00 -26.68 9.91
C PRO A 67 -10.25 -26.80 9.05
N VAL A 68 -10.86 -25.67 8.64
CA VAL A 68 -12.08 -25.64 7.84
C VAL A 68 -11.70 -25.75 6.36
N PRO A 69 -12.32 -26.67 5.59
CA PRO A 69 -12.12 -26.74 4.14
C PRO A 69 -12.42 -25.40 3.46
N SER A 70 -11.60 -25.02 2.46
CA SER A 70 -11.68 -23.70 1.81
C SER A 70 -13.01 -23.46 1.07
N ASP A 71 -13.73 -24.52 0.71
CA ASP A 71 -15.06 -24.50 0.09
C ASP A 71 -16.19 -24.29 1.11
N ARG A 72 -15.87 -24.05 2.36
CA ARG A 72 -16.82 -23.75 3.45
C ARG A 72 -16.49 -22.42 4.10
N ARG A 73 -17.48 -21.86 4.77
CA ARG A 73 -17.26 -20.69 5.60
C ARG A 73 -16.43 -21.05 6.84
N ASP A 74 -15.35 -20.31 7.05
CA ASP A 74 -14.61 -20.35 8.30
C ASP A 74 -15.03 -19.15 9.17
N LEU A 75 -15.96 -19.38 10.08
CA LEU A 75 -16.51 -18.31 10.94
C LEU A 75 -15.44 -17.73 11.88
N ALA A 76 -14.41 -18.47 12.22
CA ALA A 76 -13.29 -17.96 13.02
C ALA A 76 -12.46 -16.97 12.21
N ALA A 77 -12.06 -17.33 10.98
CA ALA A 77 -11.33 -16.45 10.08
C ALA A 77 -12.16 -15.19 9.75
N GLU A 78 -13.45 -15.34 9.40
CA GLU A 78 -14.36 -14.23 9.16
C GLU A 78 -14.39 -13.25 10.34
N SER A 79 -14.50 -13.77 11.58
CA SER A 79 -14.50 -12.91 12.78
C SER A 79 -13.17 -12.20 13.03
N MET A 80 -12.03 -12.80 12.62
CA MET A 80 -10.72 -12.14 12.68
C MET A 80 -10.62 -10.98 11.69
N PHE A 81 -11.18 -11.13 10.48
CA PHE A 81 -11.32 -10.02 9.54
C PHE A 81 -12.25 -8.94 10.10
N GLU A 82 -13.43 -9.30 10.60
CA GLU A 82 -14.36 -8.35 11.21
C GLU A 82 -13.72 -7.54 12.33
N TYR A 83 -12.85 -8.14 13.16
CA TYR A 83 -12.14 -7.42 14.21
C TYR A 83 -11.38 -6.22 13.66
N GLY A 84 -10.73 -6.36 12.51
CA GLY A 84 -10.02 -5.27 11.85
C GLY A 84 -10.93 -4.06 11.60
N SER A 85 -12.09 -4.26 11.00
CA SER A 85 -13.06 -3.21 10.72
C SER A 85 -13.75 -2.68 11.99
N ARG A 86 -14.07 -3.55 12.96
CA ARG A 86 -14.88 -3.20 14.15
C ARG A 86 -14.06 -2.52 15.24
N ALA A 87 -12.80 -2.91 15.43
CA ALA A 87 -11.96 -2.45 16.52
C ALA A 87 -10.58 -1.93 16.07
N GLY A 88 -9.92 -2.66 15.16
CA GLY A 88 -8.55 -2.39 14.72
C GLY A 88 -8.41 -1.03 14.05
N PHE A 89 -9.26 -0.73 13.06
CA PHE A 89 -9.29 0.56 12.37
C PHE A 89 -9.36 1.73 13.36
N TRP A 90 -10.32 1.69 14.28
CA TRP A 90 -10.56 2.79 15.20
C TRP A 90 -9.40 3.01 16.16
N ARG A 91 -8.73 1.92 16.58
CA ARG A 91 -7.54 2.03 17.43
C ARG A 91 -6.38 2.69 16.70
N ILE A 92 -6.11 2.26 15.48
CA ILE A 92 -5.04 2.81 14.64
C ILE A 92 -5.33 4.27 14.30
N HIS A 93 -6.55 4.55 13.83
CA HIS A 93 -6.97 5.91 13.45
C HIS A 93 -6.79 6.89 14.61
N ARG A 94 -7.31 6.58 15.82
CA ARG A 94 -7.11 7.42 17.01
C ARG A 94 -5.65 7.57 17.39
N LEU A 95 -4.85 6.54 17.19
CA LEU A 95 -3.43 6.59 17.49
C LEU A 95 -2.74 7.61 16.57
N PHE A 96 -2.92 7.54 15.27
CA PHE A 96 -2.36 8.53 14.34
C PHE A 96 -2.87 9.95 14.63
N GLN A 97 -4.17 10.10 14.89
CA GLN A 97 -4.72 11.40 15.28
C GLN A 97 -4.05 11.98 16.54
N SER A 98 -3.76 11.13 17.54
CA SER A 98 -3.13 11.59 18.80
C SER A 98 -1.69 12.10 18.63
N TYR A 99 -1.02 11.69 17.54
CA TYR A 99 0.31 12.20 17.17
C TYR A 99 0.25 13.28 16.07
N GLY A 100 -0.93 13.60 15.55
CA GLY A 100 -1.08 14.55 14.44
C GLY A 100 -0.39 14.09 13.15
N LEU A 101 -0.22 12.78 12.95
CA LEU A 101 0.50 12.22 11.81
C LEU A 101 -0.46 11.74 10.72
N PRO A 102 -0.15 12.02 9.44
CA PRO A 102 -0.90 11.51 8.31
C PRO A 102 -0.57 10.04 8.03
N TYR A 103 -1.46 9.37 7.29
CA TYR A 103 -1.22 8.07 6.67
C TYR A 103 -2.02 7.94 5.38
N THR A 104 -1.60 7.04 4.51
CA THR A 104 -2.33 6.67 3.28
C THR A 104 -3.20 5.45 3.56
N VAL A 105 -4.44 5.46 3.10
CA VAL A 105 -5.32 4.29 3.15
C VAL A 105 -5.23 3.55 1.82
N PHE A 106 -4.72 2.31 1.84
CA PHE A 106 -4.86 1.39 0.72
C PHE A 106 -6.25 0.76 0.83
N ALA A 107 -7.18 1.30 0.07
CA ALA A 107 -8.60 1.06 0.22
C ALA A 107 -9.15 0.06 -0.81
N CYS A 108 -9.54 -1.12 -0.36
CA CYS A 108 -10.41 -1.98 -1.15
C CYS A 108 -11.82 -1.39 -1.16
N ALA A 109 -12.37 -1.17 -2.35
CA ALA A 109 -13.60 -0.39 -2.49
C ALA A 109 -14.80 -1.04 -1.81
N LEU A 110 -14.97 -2.36 -1.94
CA LEU A 110 -16.04 -3.09 -1.27
C LEU A 110 -15.94 -3.03 0.27
N ALA A 111 -14.71 -3.05 0.81
CA ALA A 111 -14.50 -2.90 2.25
C ALA A 111 -14.96 -1.52 2.75
N ILE A 112 -14.70 -0.47 2.00
CA ILE A 112 -15.16 0.89 2.29
C ILE A 112 -16.69 0.98 2.19
N GLU A 113 -17.32 0.38 1.17
CA GLU A 113 -18.79 0.32 1.03
C GLU A 113 -19.44 -0.35 2.25
N ARG A 114 -18.84 -1.42 2.75
CA ARG A 114 -19.35 -2.20 3.88
C ARG A 114 -19.16 -1.53 5.24
N ASN A 115 -18.32 -0.50 5.32
CA ASN A 115 -18.07 0.25 6.56
C ASN A 115 -18.25 1.77 6.39
N PRO A 116 -19.51 2.26 6.26
CA PRO A 116 -19.79 3.68 6.07
C PRO A 116 -19.25 4.58 7.19
N SER A 117 -19.17 4.07 8.42
CA SER A 117 -18.63 4.83 9.55
C SER A 117 -17.14 5.09 9.40
N ALA A 118 -16.37 4.08 8.99
CA ALA A 118 -14.95 4.25 8.69
C ALA A 118 -14.75 5.15 7.48
N ALA A 119 -15.55 5.00 6.41
CA ALA A 119 -15.51 5.87 5.25
C ALA A 119 -15.72 7.35 5.64
N ALA A 120 -16.71 7.62 6.52
CA ALA A 120 -16.96 8.97 7.04
C ALA A 120 -15.77 9.52 7.84
N ALA A 121 -15.12 8.70 8.68
CA ALA A 121 -13.95 9.09 9.46
C ALA A 121 -12.74 9.38 8.55
N ILE A 122 -12.49 8.53 7.55
CA ILE A 122 -11.42 8.71 6.55
C ILE A 122 -11.61 10.02 5.80
N LYS A 123 -12.84 10.28 5.33
CA LYS A 123 -13.22 11.51 4.64
C LYS A 123 -13.06 12.74 5.54
N ALA A 124 -13.56 12.69 6.76
CA ALA A 124 -13.49 13.79 7.72
C ALA A 124 -12.04 14.15 8.09
N ALA A 125 -11.16 13.17 8.16
CA ALA A 125 -9.73 13.36 8.43
C ALA A 125 -8.93 13.76 7.17
N GLY A 126 -9.54 13.85 5.99
CA GLY A 126 -8.88 14.23 4.74
C GLY A 126 -7.78 13.29 4.29
N LEU A 127 -7.83 12.01 4.67
CA LEU A 127 -6.76 11.05 4.41
C LEU A 127 -6.55 10.81 2.92
N ASP A 128 -5.30 10.50 2.57
CA ASP A 128 -4.91 10.05 1.23
C ASP A 128 -5.47 8.66 0.95
N ILE A 129 -6.00 8.49 -0.26
CA ILE A 129 -6.59 7.23 -0.73
C ILE A 129 -5.80 6.70 -1.91
N CYS A 130 -5.23 5.53 -1.72
CA CYS A 130 -4.68 4.71 -2.78
C CYS A 130 -5.66 3.55 -3.04
N CYS A 131 -6.12 3.41 -4.28
CA CYS A 131 -7.02 2.32 -4.67
C CYS A 131 -6.33 0.97 -4.50
N HIS A 132 -6.97 0.07 -3.75
CA HIS A 132 -6.46 -1.30 -3.52
C HIS A 132 -7.33 -2.36 -4.22
N GLY A 133 -7.91 -2.00 -5.38
CA GLY A 133 -8.87 -2.79 -6.11
C GLY A 133 -10.30 -2.68 -5.58
N TYR A 134 -11.25 -3.29 -6.30
CA TYR A 134 -12.63 -3.37 -5.81
C TYR A 134 -12.75 -4.43 -4.70
N ARG A 135 -12.17 -5.61 -4.96
CA ARG A 135 -12.05 -6.74 -4.05
C ARG A 135 -10.58 -6.97 -3.68
N TRP A 136 -10.33 -7.57 -2.53
CA TRP A 136 -9.00 -8.00 -2.14
C TRP A 136 -8.66 -9.37 -2.76
N ILE A 137 -8.43 -9.39 -4.08
CA ILE A 137 -8.16 -10.58 -4.88
C ILE A 137 -6.85 -10.43 -5.67
N GLU A 138 -6.33 -11.57 -6.11
CA GLU A 138 -5.10 -11.61 -6.91
C GLU A 138 -5.40 -11.31 -8.39
N HIS A 139 -4.95 -10.16 -8.88
CA HIS A 139 -5.20 -9.68 -10.23
C HIS A 139 -4.63 -10.60 -11.33
N TYR A 140 -3.51 -11.29 -11.06
CA TYR A 140 -2.92 -12.23 -12.02
C TYR A 140 -3.83 -13.41 -12.40
N LYS A 141 -4.92 -13.63 -11.65
CA LYS A 141 -5.91 -14.67 -11.92
C LYS A 141 -7.05 -14.19 -12.81
N LEU A 142 -7.15 -12.89 -13.03
CA LEU A 142 -8.21 -12.29 -13.82
C LEU A 142 -7.85 -12.26 -15.30
N THR A 143 -8.86 -12.35 -16.15
CA THR A 143 -8.72 -11.95 -17.55
C THR A 143 -8.52 -10.43 -17.63
N GLU A 144 -7.94 -9.95 -18.72
CA GLU A 144 -7.76 -8.50 -18.93
C GLU A 144 -9.08 -7.73 -18.83
N ALA A 145 -10.17 -8.29 -19.38
CA ALA A 145 -11.49 -7.65 -19.31
C ALA A 145 -12.03 -7.53 -17.89
N GLU A 146 -11.88 -8.59 -17.08
CA GLU A 146 -12.27 -8.59 -15.67
C GLU A 146 -11.42 -7.61 -14.86
N GLU A 147 -10.12 -7.58 -15.10
CA GLU A 147 -9.22 -6.67 -14.39
C GLU A 147 -9.55 -5.21 -14.71
N ARG A 148 -9.79 -4.89 -15.98
CA ARG A 148 -10.25 -3.57 -16.42
C ARG A 148 -11.55 -3.16 -15.72
N GLN A 149 -12.49 -4.08 -15.63
CA GLN A 149 -13.76 -3.85 -14.93
C GLN A 149 -13.54 -3.62 -13.43
N GLN A 150 -12.68 -4.41 -12.78
CA GLN A 150 -12.35 -4.26 -11.35
C GLN A 150 -11.72 -2.89 -11.06
N ILE A 151 -10.82 -2.39 -11.91
CA ILE A 151 -10.21 -1.06 -11.77
C ILE A 151 -11.29 0.03 -11.87
N ALA A 152 -12.10 0.00 -12.92
CA ALA A 152 -13.15 1.01 -13.14
C ALA A 152 -14.19 1.01 -12.01
N GLN A 153 -14.63 -0.17 -11.57
CA GLN A 153 -15.58 -0.33 -10.48
C GLN A 153 -14.99 0.19 -9.15
N ALA A 154 -13.73 -0.11 -8.87
CA ALA A 154 -13.06 0.36 -7.67
C ALA A 154 -13.02 1.89 -7.61
N VAL A 155 -12.60 2.54 -8.70
CA VAL A 155 -12.52 4.01 -8.77
C VAL A 155 -13.91 4.65 -8.59
N ALA A 156 -14.93 4.13 -9.29
CA ALA A 156 -16.30 4.63 -9.19
C ALA A 156 -16.85 4.51 -7.75
N SER A 157 -16.64 3.36 -7.12
CA SER A 157 -17.10 3.07 -5.77
C SER A 157 -16.40 3.94 -4.72
N LEU A 158 -15.05 4.03 -4.77
CA LEU A 158 -14.28 4.88 -3.85
C LEU A 158 -14.66 6.36 -4.02
N THR A 159 -14.83 6.82 -5.26
CA THR A 159 -15.28 8.20 -5.55
C THR A 159 -16.64 8.48 -4.92
N LYS A 160 -17.58 7.54 -5.06
CA LYS A 160 -18.93 7.66 -4.47
C LYS A 160 -18.86 7.69 -2.94
N SER A 161 -18.09 6.80 -2.33
CA SER A 161 -18.04 6.62 -0.88
C SER A 161 -17.25 7.73 -0.17
N LEU A 162 -16.15 8.19 -0.77
CA LEU A 162 -15.19 9.11 -0.15
C LEU A 162 -15.28 10.54 -0.71
N GLY A 163 -16.01 10.75 -1.81
CA GLY A 163 -16.28 12.07 -2.40
C GLY A 163 -15.16 12.59 -3.30
N LYS A 164 -14.10 11.83 -3.53
CA LYS A 164 -13.02 12.14 -4.48
C LYS A 164 -12.46 10.85 -5.07
N PRO A 165 -11.96 10.85 -6.32
CA PRO A 165 -11.29 9.69 -6.89
C PRO A 165 -9.97 9.42 -6.16
N PRO A 166 -9.53 8.14 -6.10
CA PRO A 166 -8.19 7.81 -5.63
C PRO A 166 -7.14 8.27 -6.64
N GLU A 167 -6.00 8.75 -6.15
CA GLU A 167 -4.90 9.23 -7.01
C GLU A 167 -3.72 8.25 -7.06
N GLY A 168 -3.74 7.18 -6.27
CA GLY A 168 -2.75 6.11 -6.26
C GLY A 168 -3.39 4.75 -6.51
N TRP A 169 -2.58 3.82 -6.98
CA TRP A 169 -2.97 2.42 -7.20
C TRP A 169 -2.01 1.47 -6.50
N TYR A 170 -2.55 0.41 -5.93
CA TYR A 170 -1.84 -0.78 -5.47
C TYR A 170 -2.82 -1.96 -5.46
N CYS A 171 -2.48 -3.10 -6.03
CA CYS A 171 -3.34 -4.28 -5.89
C CYS A 171 -2.85 -5.22 -4.76
N ARG A 172 -3.67 -6.18 -4.38
CA ARG A 172 -3.21 -7.29 -3.54
C ARG A 172 -1.96 -7.89 -4.17
N TYR A 173 -0.96 -8.26 -3.38
CA TYR A 173 0.27 -8.87 -3.89
C TYR A 173 -0.02 -9.92 -4.96
N GLY A 174 0.43 -9.66 -6.16
CA GLY A 174 0.16 -10.44 -7.36
C GLY A 174 -0.57 -9.63 -8.45
N PRO A 175 0.01 -8.49 -8.90
CA PRO A 175 -0.45 -7.84 -10.12
C PRO A 175 -0.32 -8.79 -11.31
N SER A 176 -1.15 -8.61 -12.32
CA SER A 176 -0.98 -9.25 -13.62
C SER A 176 0.07 -8.52 -14.46
N GLU A 177 0.48 -9.11 -15.57
CA GLU A 177 1.32 -8.42 -16.56
C GLU A 177 0.62 -7.20 -17.18
N ASN A 178 -0.72 -7.14 -17.09
CA ASN A 178 -1.53 -6.05 -17.62
C ASN A 178 -1.80 -4.95 -16.62
N THR A 179 -1.73 -5.21 -15.31
CA THR A 179 -2.20 -4.29 -14.25
C THR A 179 -1.73 -2.86 -14.47
N ARG A 180 -0.42 -2.63 -14.58
CA ARG A 180 0.11 -1.26 -14.73
C ARG A 180 -0.37 -0.59 -16.01
N ARG A 181 -0.41 -1.33 -17.13
CA ARG A 181 -0.94 -0.82 -18.39
C ARG A 181 -2.41 -0.40 -18.26
N LEU A 182 -3.22 -1.23 -17.64
CA LEU A 182 -4.65 -0.95 -17.43
C LEU A 182 -4.89 0.22 -16.48
N VAL A 183 -4.05 0.39 -15.47
CA VAL A 183 -4.07 1.56 -14.56
C VAL A 183 -3.76 2.84 -15.33
N VAL A 184 -2.74 2.83 -16.19
CA VAL A 184 -2.39 3.97 -17.04
C VAL A 184 -3.48 4.26 -18.08
N GLU A 185 -4.04 3.24 -18.73
CA GLU A 185 -5.15 3.38 -19.67
C GLU A 185 -6.40 3.97 -19.01
N HIS A 186 -6.73 3.55 -17.78
CA HIS A 186 -7.86 4.09 -17.04
C HIS A 186 -7.69 5.59 -16.78
N GLY A 187 -6.45 6.02 -16.50
CA GLY A 187 -6.13 7.41 -16.17
C GLY A 187 -6.54 7.85 -14.77
N GLY A 188 -6.15 9.07 -14.42
CA GLY A 188 -6.46 9.68 -13.11
C GLY A 188 -5.56 9.25 -11.95
N PHE A 189 -4.71 8.26 -12.13
CA PHE A 189 -3.71 7.85 -11.14
C PHE A 189 -2.41 8.61 -11.34
N LEU A 190 -1.91 9.23 -10.29
CA LEU A 190 -0.59 9.90 -10.28
C LEU A 190 0.55 8.89 -10.17
N TYR A 191 0.30 7.76 -9.51
CA TYR A 191 1.30 6.73 -9.25
C TYR A 191 0.69 5.35 -9.07
N ASP A 192 1.51 4.32 -9.24
CA ASP A 192 1.25 3.00 -8.65
C ASP A 192 2.35 2.60 -7.65
N SER A 193 2.01 1.63 -6.80
CA SER A 193 2.88 1.08 -5.76
C SER A 193 3.16 -0.41 -5.94
N ASP A 194 2.84 -0.98 -7.10
CA ASP A 194 3.05 -2.39 -7.41
C ASP A 194 4.52 -2.70 -7.76
N SER A 195 5.42 -2.24 -6.91
CA SER A 195 6.87 -2.46 -6.99
C SER A 195 7.51 -2.44 -5.60
N TYR A 196 8.60 -3.18 -5.44
CA TYR A 196 9.30 -3.36 -4.16
C TYR A 196 10.83 -3.27 -4.33
N ASN A 197 11.29 -2.57 -5.34
CA ASN A 197 12.63 -2.70 -5.90
C ASN A 197 13.51 -1.46 -5.74
N ASP A 198 13.05 -0.44 -5.01
CA ASP A 198 13.82 0.78 -4.76
C ASP A 198 13.38 1.47 -3.46
N ASP A 199 14.24 2.31 -2.90
CA ASP A 199 13.97 3.17 -1.74
C ASP A 199 13.60 4.60 -2.13
N LEU A 200 13.45 4.87 -3.44
CA LEU A 200 13.02 6.14 -4.00
C LEU A 200 11.97 5.93 -5.10
N PRO A 201 11.07 6.91 -5.34
CA PRO A 201 10.21 6.89 -6.51
C PRO A 201 11.01 6.94 -7.80
N TYR A 202 10.45 6.39 -8.89
CA TYR A 202 11.06 6.46 -10.22
C TYR A 202 10.01 6.46 -11.32
N TRP A 203 10.39 6.99 -12.48
CA TRP A 203 9.53 7.02 -13.65
C TRP A 203 9.66 5.76 -14.51
N ARG A 204 8.55 5.32 -15.05
CA ARG A 204 8.46 4.21 -16.00
C ARG A 204 7.69 4.66 -17.24
N ARG A 205 8.18 4.34 -18.42
CA ARG A 205 7.46 4.57 -19.66
C ARG A 205 6.43 3.45 -19.86
N VAL A 206 5.14 3.80 -19.96
CA VAL A 206 4.02 2.87 -20.14
C VAL A 206 3.08 3.47 -21.19
N LEU A 207 2.79 2.75 -22.27
CA LEU A 207 1.94 3.25 -23.37
C LEU A 207 2.39 4.62 -23.92
N GLY A 208 3.69 4.85 -23.99
CA GLY A 208 4.20 6.14 -24.43
C GLY A 208 3.99 7.29 -23.44
N GLN A 209 3.54 7.04 -22.23
CA GLN A 209 3.36 8.02 -21.14
C GLN A 209 4.34 7.74 -20.00
N ASP A 210 4.77 8.80 -19.31
CA ASP A 210 5.57 8.65 -18.10
C ASP A 210 4.65 8.42 -16.91
N HIS A 211 4.83 7.31 -16.23
CA HIS A 211 4.05 6.91 -15.07
C HIS A 211 4.96 6.79 -13.86
N LEU A 212 4.55 7.34 -12.73
CA LEU A 212 5.35 7.34 -11.50
C LEU A 212 5.14 6.04 -10.73
N ILE A 213 6.25 5.43 -10.33
CA ILE A 213 6.26 4.31 -9.40
C ILE A 213 6.73 4.82 -8.05
N ILE A 214 5.93 4.57 -7.02
CA ILE A 214 6.35 4.76 -5.62
C ILE A 214 6.47 3.38 -5.01
N PRO A 215 7.68 2.82 -4.86
CA PRO A 215 7.86 1.49 -4.31
C PRO A 215 7.22 1.33 -2.94
N TYR A 216 6.69 0.13 -2.68
CA TYR A 216 6.14 -0.25 -1.39
C TYR A 216 7.10 -1.21 -0.68
N SER A 217 6.86 -1.51 0.59
CA SER A 217 7.67 -2.47 1.34
C SER A 217 6.82 -3.61 1.89
N LEU A 218 7.25 -4.83 1.63
CA LEU A 218 6.73 -6.03 2.27
C LEU A 218 7.60 -6.47 3.46
N THR A 219 8.80 -5.91 3.61
CA THR A 219 9.68 -6.16 4.77
C THR A 219 9.22 -5.35 5.98
N ASN A 220 8.94 -4.06 5.80
CA ASN A 220 8.42 -3.17 6.84
C ASN A 220 6.89 -3.26 6.94
N ASN A 221 6.35 -4.46 7.00
CA ASN A 221 4.91 -4.73 6.90
C ASN A 221 4.49 -5.71 7.99
N ASP A 222 3.45 -5.39 8.74
CA ASP A 222 2.96 -6.22 9.84
C ASP A 222 2.41 -7.59 9.39
N GLY A 223 2.15 -7.76 8.08
CA GLY A 223 1.85 -9.05 7.47
C GLY A 223 2.95 -10.10 7.67
N GLN A 224 4.19 -9.68 7.97
CA GLN A 224 5.28 -10.59 8.32
C GLN A 224 4.99 -11.39 9.61
N MET A 225 4.17 -10.86 10.51
CA MET A 225 3.76 -11.55 11.75
C MET A 225 2.97 -12.82 11.44
N THR A 226 2.09 -12.80 10.43
CA THR A 226 1.28 -13.96 10.03
C THR A 226 2.06 -14.98 9.20
N ARG A 227 3.21 -14.58 8.67
CA ARG A 227 4.12 -15.45 7.91
C ARG A 227 5.19 -16.11 8.78
N GLY A 228 5.19 -15.82 10.09
CA GLY A 228 6.18 -16.34 11.03
C GLY A 228 7.57 -15.68 10.93
N ASN A 229 7.71 -14.59 10.17
CA ASN A 229 8.98 -13.89 9.99
C ASN A 229 9.26 -12.87 11.11
N THR A 230 8.22 -12.38 11.79
CA THR A 230 8.31 -11.58 13.02
C THR A 230 7.33 -12.13 14.04
N GLY A 231 7.83 -12.51 15.21
CA GLY A 231 7.02 -13.25 16.20
C GLY A 231 5.97 -12.40 16.92
N GLY A 232 6.16 -11.09 17.02
CA GLY A 232 5.25 -10.25 17.77
C GLY A 232 5.52 -8.77 17.67
N GLY A 233 4.80 -7.99 18.47
CA GLY A 233 4.92 -6.53 18.46
C GLY A 233 6.31 -6.00 18.79
N ASN A 234 7.05 -6.65 19.70
CA ASN A 234 8.40 -6.23 20.04
C ASN A 234 9.37 -6.36 18.88
N GLU A 235 9.34 -7.49 18.19
CA GLU A 235 10.19 -7.76 17.04
C GLU A 235 9.84 -6.86 15.86
N PHE A 236 8.56 -6.65 15.61
CA PHE A 236 8.12 -5.70 14.59
C PHE A 236 8.58 -4.27 14.89
N PHE A 237 8.41 -3.82 16.13
CA PHE A 237 8.93 -2.51 16.55
C PHE A 237 10.43 -2.40 16.31
N GLN A 238 11.21 -3.41 16.73
CA GLN A 238 12.65 -3.39 16.56
C GLN A 238 13.03 -3.38 15.07
N HIS A 239 12.37 -4.21 14.28
CA HIS A 239 12.60 -4.29 12.84
C HIS A 239 12.39 -2.95 12.12
N ILE A 240 11.23 -2.29 12.34
CA ILE A 240 10.96 -1.01 11.68
C ILE A 240 11.80 0.13 12.26
N LYS A 241 12.20 0.03 13.53
CA LYS A 241 13.14 0.98 14.16
C LYS A 241 14.53 0.87 13.53
N ASP A 242 15.06 -0.32 13.37
CA ASP A 242 16.38 -0.54 12.78
C ASP A 242 16.41 -0.10 11.31
N ALA A 243 15.34 -0.38 10.55
CA ALA A 243 15.19 0.13 9.19
C ALA A 243 15.16 1.66 9.15
N PHE A 244 14.43 2.28 10.07
CA PHE A 244 14.39 3.74 10.21
C PHE A 244 15.77 4.30 10.53
N ASP A 245 16.46 3.74 11.52
CA ASP A 245 17.75 4.24 11.98
C ASP A 245 18.81 4.19 10.88
N LEU A 246 18.84 3.09 10.10
CA LEU A 246 19.77 2.95 8.99
C LEU A 246 19.47 3.96 7.87
N LEU A 247 18.21 4.04 7.42
CA LEU A 247 17.83 4.97 6.35
C LEU A 247 17.98 6.44 6.78
N TYR A 248 17.75 6.74 8.05
CA TYR A 248 17.99 8.07 8.62
C TYR A 248 19.48 8.43 8.68
N GLU A 249 20.34 7.44 8.97
CA GLU A 249 21.79 7.63 8.94
C GLU A 249 22.29 7.86 7.51
N GLU A 250 21.89 7.02 6.56
CA GLU A 250 22.20 7.16 5.12
C GLU A 250 21.70 8.50 4.57
N GLY A 251 20.54 8.96 5.05
CA GLY A 251 19.93 10.23 4.67
C GLY A 251 20.75 11.49 4.94
N LYS A 252 21.87 11.38 5.66
CA LYS A 252 22.84 12.48 5.79
C LYS A 252 23.48 12.88 4.44
N SER A 253 23.65 11.90 3.56
CA SER A 253 24.25 12.08 2.24
C SER A 253 23.29 11.72 1.11
N GLU A 254 22.45 10.71 1.32
CA GLU A 254 21.56 10.12 0.32
C GLU A 254 20.15 9.91 0.91
N PRO A 255 19.33 10.98 1.01
CA PRO A 255 17.98 10.86 1.55
C PRO A 255 17.15 9.82 0.80
N LYS A 256 16.38 9.05 1.54
CA LYS A 256 15.53 7.96 1.05
C LYS A 256 14.08 8.14 1.47
N MET A 257 13.22 7.20 1.10
CA MET A 257 11.91 7.06 1.70
C MET A 257 11.76 5.70 2.37
N MET A 258 10.91 5.63 3.39
CA MET A 258 10.54 4.40 4.08
C MET A 258 9.02 4.27 4.10
N SER A 259 8.52 3.09 3.72
CA SER A 259 7.10 2.75 3.86
C SER A 259 6.91 1.73 4.98
N VAL A 260 5.91 1.95 5.82
CA VAL A 260 5.49 1.01 6.87
C VAL A 260 4.07 0.56 6.56
N GLY A 261 3.90 -0.73 6.28
CA GLY A 261 2.61 -1.35 5.97
C GLY A 261 1.90 -1.89 7.21
N LEU A 262 0.65 -1.52 7.37
CA LEU A 262 -0.19 -1.85 8.52
C LEU A 262 -1.51 -2.47 8.06
N HIS A 263 -2.01 -3.49 8.76
CA HIS A 263 -3.31 -4.10 8.53
C HIS A 263 -4.18 -3.98 9.77
N MET A 264 -5.45 -3.63 9.57
CA MET A 264 -6.35 -3.33 10.69
C MET A 264 -6.53 -4.52 11.63
N ARG A 265 -6.61 -5.73 11.10
CA ARG A 265 -6.73 -6.98 11.85
C ARG A 265 -5.45 -7.42 12.58
N LEU A 266 -4.28 -6.97 12.12
CA LEU A 266 -2.98 -7.37 12.65
C LEU A 266 -2.45 -6.36 13.68
N ILE A 267 -1.91 -5.23 13.22
CA ILE A 267 -1.37 -4.21 14.14
C ILE A 267 -2.47 -3.58 15.00
N GLY A 268 -3.73 -3.67 14.59
CA GLY A 268 -4.88 -3.21 15.36
C GLY A 268 -5.14 -4.00 16.64
N GLN A 269 -4.55 -5.19 16.83
CA GLN A 269 -4.62 -5.92 18.09
C GLN A 269 -3.90 -5.15 19.22
N PRO A 270 -4.42 -5.14 20.47
CA PRO A 270 -3.93 -4.26 21.54
C PRO A 270 -2.43 -4.35 21.80
N ALA A 271 -1.90 -5.56 21.92
CA ALA A 271 -0.48 -5.78 22.17
C ALA A 271 0.41 -5.31 21.00
N ARG A 272 -0.04 -5.52 19.76
CA ARG A 272 0.66 -5.10 18.55
C ARG A 272 0.55 -3.60 18.32
N ALA A 273 -0.61 -3.00 18.59
CA ALA A 273 -0.79 -1.54 18.52
C ALA A 273 0.16 -0.79 19.47
N MET A 274 0.59 -1.44 20.56
CA MET A 274 1.62 -0.91 21.45
C MET A 274 2.98 -0.77 20.76
N ALA A 275 3.32 -1.68 19.83
CA ALA A 275 4.52 -1.57 19.00
C ALA A 275 4.46 -0.34 18.08
N LEU A 276 3.33 -0.15 17.40
CA LEU A 276 3.10 1.05 16.59
C LEU A 276 3.19 2.32 17.44
N LYS A 277 2.54 2.36 18.59
CA LYS A 277 2.61 3.51 19.51
C LYS A 277 4.05 3.83 19.92
N ARG A 278 4.86 2.81 20.24
CA ARG A 278 6.29 3.00 20.57
C ARG A 278 7.06 3.57 19.39
N PHE A 279 6.76 3.11 18.17
CA PHE A 279 7.44 3.61 16.98
C PHE A 279 7.06 5.07 16.69
N LEU A 280 5.78 5.44 16.77
CA LEU A 280 5.33 6.81 16.62
C LEU A 280 5.98 7.73 17.67
N ASN A 281 6.07 7.28 18.93
CA ASN A 281 6.78 8.01 19.98
C ASN A 281 8.31 8.08 19.76
N TYR A 282 8.87 7.08 19.09
CA TYR A 282 10.28 7.08 18.75
C TYR A 282 10.61 8.14 17.69
N ILE A 283 9.87 8.12 16.59
CA ILE A 283 10.08 9.04 15.46
C ILE A 283 9.74 10.49 15.80
N SER A 284 8.86 10.76 16.78
CA SER A 284 8.53 12.11 17.21
C SER A 284 9.70 12.88 17.85
N LYS A 285 10.84 12.24 18.05
CA LYS A 285 12.07 12.85 18.56
C LYS A 285 12.99 13.41 17.46
N PHE A 286 12.60 13.25 16.20
CA PHE A 286 13.39 13.64 15.04
C PHE A 286 12.67 14.77 14.28
N ASP A 287 13.35 15.90 14.14
CA ASP A 287 12.78 17.10 13.52
C ASP A 287 13.06 17.16 12.00
N ASP A 288 14.01 16.35 11.52
CA ASP A 288 14.47 16.31 10.14
C ASP A 288 14.00 15.04 9.38
N ILE A 289 12.77 14.63 9.68
CA ILE A 289 12.03 13.63 8.91
C ILE A 289 10.75 14.26 8.34
N TRP A 290 10.31 13.75 7.22
CA TRP A 290 9.05 14.15 6.60
C TRP A 290 8.05 12.99 6.62
N VAL A 291 7.13 13.00 7.59
CA VAL A 291 6.03 12.05 7.61
C VAL A 291 4.95 12.52 6.62
N ALA A 292 4.73 11.76 5.56
CA ALA A 292 3.91 12.20 4.44
C ALA A 292 2.99 11.09 3.90
N PRO A 293 1.79 11.45 3.42
CA PRO A 293 0.99 10.54 2.61
C PRO A 293 1.66 10.32 1.25
N ARG A 294 1.37 9.18 0.62
CA ARG A 294 2.01 8.80 -0.64
C ARG A 294 1.72 9.79 -1.78
N VAL A 295 0.53 10.34 -1.81
CA VAL A 295 0.16 11.35 -2.81
C VAL A 295 1.05 12.60 -2.74
N ASP A 296 1.47 13.01 -1.55
CA ASP A 296 2.36 14.15 -1.38
C ASP A 296 3.79 13.81 -1.79
N ILE A 297 4.24 12.57 -1.53
CA ILE A 297 5.51 12.06 -2.07
C ILE A 297 5.46 12.07 -3.61
N ALA A 298 4.36 11.60 -4.23
CA ALA A 298 4.18 11.62 -5.67
C ALA A 298 4.28 13.03 -6.25
N ARG A 299 3.54 13.97 -5.68
CA ARG A 299 3.53 15.37 -6.14
C ARG A 299 4.88 16.05 -5.94
N HIS A 300 5.53 15.78 -4.82
CA HIS A 300 6.86 16.30 -4.55
C HIS A 300 7.87 15.78 -5.57
N TRP A 301 7.89 14.46 -5.79
CA TRP A 301 8.80 13.83 -6.74
C TRP A 301 8.61 14.34 -8.15
N ALA A 302 7.36 14.41 -8.62
CA ALA A 302 7.05 14.93 -9.96
C ALA A 302 7.51 16.38 -10.17
N ARG A 303 7.53 17.19 -9.13
CA ARG A 303 8.00 18.58 -9.18
C ARG A 303 9.52 18.66 -9.19
N VAL A 304 10.21 17.85 -8.38
CA VAL A 304 11.67 17.94 -8.17
C VAL A 304 12.43 17.11 -9.22
N HIS A 305 11.87 15.99 -9.60
CA HIS A 305 12.40 15.05 -10.59
C HIS A 305 11.35 14.76 -11.68
N PRO A 306 10.99 15.75 -12.51
CA PRO A 306 10.06 15.51 -13.63
C PRO A 306 10.64 14.45 -14.56
N PRO A 307 9.77 13.73 -15.31
CA PRO A 307 10.24 12.76 -16.28
C PRO A 307 11.14 13.43 -17.32
N ILE A 308 12.19 12.73 -17.74
CA ILE A 308 13.07 13.21 -18.79
C ILE A 308 12.31 13.09 -20.11
N THR A 309 11.85 14.21 -20.65
CA THR A 309 11.30 14.23 -22.02
C THR A 309 12.41 13.83 -22.98
N SER A 310 12.37 12.59 -23.49
CA SER A 310 13.17 12.23 -24.67
C SER A 310 12.62 13.04 -25.85
N GLU A 311 13.41 14.00 -26.34
CA GLU A 311 13.20 14.63 -27.63
C GLU A 311 13.20 13.60 -28.77
#